data_02cffc940588e062b1615d7df2578aa1
#
_entry.id   02cffc940588e062b1615d7df2578aa1
#
_cell.length_a   1.000
_cell.length_b   1.000
_cell.length_c   1.000
_cell.angle_alpha   90.00
_cell.angle_beta   90.00
_cell.angle_gamma   90.00
#
_symmetry.space_group_name_H-M   'P 1'
#
loop_
_entity.id
_entity.type
_entity.pdbx_description
1 polymer ?
#
loop_
_entity_poly.entity_id
_entity_poly.type
_entity_poly.pdbx_seq_one_letter_code
_entity_poly.pdbx_strand_id
1 'polypeptide(L)'
;MSGTSLDGVDVALCRFDVDCKLIATHFLRYPAALKLALLALHNPTDNELEAAILLGNQLAGLYATAVNQLLATNNLSAKDITAIGCHGQTIRHRPELKFTLQIGNNALLAELTNITVIGDFRSRDIAAGGQGAPLVPAFHQAIFGDLSKNRAIVNIGGIANITYLGKTGLDKTGVGKTVFGKNGHSKNGAGLNSGIVLGFDSGPGNMLIDSWAKLRLGKDYDANGEWAATGVVLESLLSNMLAEPYFALPPPKSTGRDLFNDHWLTQHLLYPHLRSEDVARTLVALTATTIANSIKMNCFETDEIYVCGGGAHNSLLVKLIEAEYGASIQSTMALGIDVDWVEAVAFAWLAKQCIENKPSNLPAVTGASGLRVLGAIYPK
;
A
#
# COMPACT_ATOMS: atom_id res chain seq x y z
N MET A 1 2.79 0.84 -11.35
CA MET A 1 2.15 0.13 -10.22
C MET A 1 0.74 -0.27 -10.61
N SER A 2 0.28 -1.44 -10.17
CA SER A 2 -1.08 -1.91 -10.40
C SER A 2 -1.53 -2.54 -9.07
N GLY A 3 -2.52 -1.92 -8.45
CA GLY A 3 -2.99 -2.27 -7.10
C GLY A 3 -4.08 -3.33 -7.12
N THR A 4 -4.55 -3.71 -5.92
CA THR A 4 -5.66 -4.66 -5.72
C THR A 4 -7.03 -4.09 -6.07
N SER A 5 -7.15 -2.76 -6.27
CA SER A 5 -8.35 -2.07 -6.76
C SER A 5 -8.73 -2.45 -8.19
N LEU A 6 -7.75 -2.88 -9.00
CA LEU A 6 -7.92 -3.24 -10.41
C LEU A 6 -8.59 -2.14 -11.23
N ASP A 7 -8.26 -0.90 -10.97
CA ASP A 7 -8.79 0.28 -11.68
C ASP A 7 -7.91 0.73 -12.85
N GLY A 8 -6.60 0.49 -12.76
CA GLY A 8 -5.67 0.86 -13.81
C GLY A 8 -4.20 0.67 -13.47
N VAL A 9 -3.39 1.37 -14.21
CA VAL A 9 -1.92 1.41 -14.08
C VAL A 9 -1.48 2.80 -13.68
N ASP A 10 -0.82 2.91 -12.55
CA ASP A 10 -0.14 4.12 -12.11
C ASP A 10 1.32 4.08 -12.57
N VAL A 11 1.73 5.11 -13.28
CA VAL A 11 3.11 5.31 -13.72
C VAL A 11 3.66 6.58 -13.10
N ALA A 12 4.76 6.48 -12.36
CA ALA A 12 5.45 7.59 -11.75
C ALA A 12 6.88 7.68 -12.29
N LEU A 13 7.25 8.82 -12.84
CA LEU A 13 8.62 9.15 -13.20
C LEU A 13 9.30 9.81 -12.01
N CYS A 14 10.33 9.16 -11.50
CA CYS A 14 11.04 9.59 -10.31
C CYS A 14 12.52 9.83 -10.58
N ARG A 15 13.09 10.80 -9.85
CA ARG A 15 14.53 11.02 -9.77
C ARG A 15 14.97 10.83 -8.32
N PHE A 16 16.06 10.09 -8.14
CA PHE A 16 16.62 9.75 -6.84
C PHE A 16 18.11 10.17 -6.78
N ASP A 17 18.35 11.46 -6.72
CA ASP A 17 19.70 12.02 -6.54
C ASP A 17 19.99 12.19 -5.04
N VAL A 18 19.93 13.42 -4.53
CA VAL A 18 20.01 13.73 -3.10
C VAL A 18 18.69 13.44 -2.41
N ASP A 19 17.59 13.81 -3.09
CA ASP A 19 16.21 13.61 -2.61
C ASP A 19 15.42 12.74 -3.59
N CYS A 20 14.29 12.21 -3.12
CA CYS A 20 13.30 11.57 -3.96
C CYS A 20 12.38 12.64 -4.56
N LYS A 21 12.39 12.77 -5.90
CA LYS A 21 11.55 13.72 -6.62
C LYS A 21 10.61 13.01 -7.58
N LEU A 22 9.32 13.22 -7.41
CA LEU A 22 8.29 12.84 -8.36
C LEU A 22 8.29 13.91 -9.48
N ILE A 23 8.62 13.51 -10.72
CA ILE A 23 8.78 14.41 -11.85
C ILE A 23 7.50 14.50 -12.67
N ALA A 24 6.89 13.35 -12.98
CA ALA A 24 5.66 13.26 -13.76
C ALA A 24 4.91 11.99 -13.42
N THR A 25 3.62 11.99 -13.70
CA THR A 25 2.73 10.87 -13.44
C THR A 25 1.79 10.62 -14.60
N HIS A 26 1.33 9.39 -14.72
CA HIS A 26 0.31 9.02 -15.71
C HIS A 26 -0.53 7.87 -15.18
N PHE A 27 -1.85 7.95 -15.35
CA PHE A 27 -2.79 6.89 -15.03
C PHE A 27 -3.45 6.37 -16.30
N LEU A 28 -3.44 5.06 -16.49
CA LEU A 28 -4.14 4.40 -17.58
C LEU A 28 -5.17 3.41 -17.02
N ARG A 29 -6.45 3.71 -17.23
CA ARG A 29 -7.56 2.87 -16.74
C ARG A 29 -7.57 1.51 -17.42
N TYR A 30 -7.87 0.45 -16.66
CA TYR A 30 -8.10 -0.87 -17.22
C TYR A 30 -9.41 -0.93 -18.02
N PRO A 31 -9.42 -1.58 -19.19
CA PRO A 31 -10.65 -1.99 -19.86
C PRO A 31 -11.49 -2.87 -18.94
N ALA A 32 -12.81 -2.69 -18.95
CA ALA A 32 -13.73 -3.45 -18.09
C ALA A 32 -13.57 -4.98 -18.25
N ALA A 33 -13.39 -5.44 -19.49
CA ALA A 33 -13.18 -6.85 -19.78
C ALA A 33 -11.90 -7.40 -19.13
N LEU A 34 -10.80 -6.62 -19.13
CA LEU A 34 -9.56 -7.02 -18.46
C LEU A 34 -9.75 -7.10 -16.96
N LYS A 35 -10.42 -6.10 -16.36
CA LYS A 35 -10.72 -6.11 -14.92
C LYS A 35 -11.50 -7.37 -14.51
N LEU A 36 -12.53 -7.74 -15.26
CA LEU A 36 -13.31 -8.97 -15.01
C LEU A 36 -12.46 -10.23 -15.14
N ALA A 37 -11.61 -10.32 -16.17
CA ALA A 37 -10.73 -11.46 -16.38
C ALA A 37 -9.68 -11.59 -15.25
N LEU A 38 -9.11 -10.49 -14.77
CA LEU A 38 -8.19 -10.48 -13.64
C LEU A 38 -8.89 -10.91 -12.34
N LEU A 39 -10.12 -10.43 -12.10
CA LEU A 39 -10.93 -10.86 -10.95
C LEU A 39 -11.22 -12.36 -10.97
N ALA A 40 -11.49 -12.95 -12.14
CA ALA A 40 -11.75 -14.37 -12.28
C ALA A 40 -10.54 -15.22 -11.83
N LEU A 41 -9.31 -14.76 -12.04
CA LEU A 41 -8.09 -15.47 -11.63
C LEU A 41 -7.87 -15.51 -10.10
N HIS A 42 -8.61 -14.73 -9.30
CA HIS A 42 -8.49 -14.81 -7.84
C HIS A 42 -9.06 -16.12 -7.28
N ASN A 43 -9.94 -16.77 -8.01
CA ASN A 43 -10.47 -18.09 -7.68
C ASN A 43 -9.87 -19.16 -8.63
N PRO A 44 -9.59 -20.38 -8.15
CA PRO A 44 -9.17 -21.47 -9.01
C PRO A 44 -10.22 -21.78 -10.08
N THR A 45 -9.80 -21.87 -11.33
CA THR A 45 -10.66 -22.23 -12.48
C THR A 45 -9.91 -23.16 -13.42
N ASP A 46 -10.65 -23.81 -14.33
CA ASP A 46 -10.04 -24.64 -15.36
C ASP A 46 -9.16 -23.79 -16.29
N ASN A 47 -7.98 -24.34 -16.64
CA ASN A 47 -6.99 -23.70 -17.52
C ASN A 47 -6.49 -22.30 -17.05
N GLU A 48 -6.52 -22.02 -15.75
CA GLU A 48 -6.12 -20.72 -15.19
C GLU A 48 -4.65 -20.36 -15.49
N LEU A 49 -3.77 -21.35 -15.70
CA LEU A 49 -2.36 -21.10 -15.99
C LEU A 49 -2.18 -20.40 -17.34
N GLU A 50 -2.80 -20.90 -18.40
CA GLU A 50 -2.74 -20.25 -19.72
C GLU A 50 -3.42 -18.87 -19.69
N ALA A 51 -4.58 -18.78 -19.04
CA ALA A 51 -5.28 -17.51 -18.88
C ALA A 51 -4.41 -16.46 -18.15
N ALA A 52 -3.71 -16.84 -17.10
CA ALA A 52 -2.80 -15.95 -16.36
C ALA A 52 -1.63 -15.47 -17.23
N ILE A 53 -1.04 -16.34 -18.04
CA ILE A 53 0.06 -15.98 -18.95
C ILE A 53 -0.42 -15.01 -20.03
N LEU A 54 -1.56 -15.27 -20.66
CA LEU A 54 -2.14 -14.42 -21.70
C LEU A 54 -2.53 -13.05 -21.14
N LEU A 55 -3.14 -12.99 -19.95
CA LEU A 55 -3.43 -11.75 -19.25
C LEU A 55 -2.16 -11.00 -18.85
N GLY A 56 -1.10 -11.72 -18.46
CA GLY A 56 0.22 -11.14 -18.21
C GLY A 56 0.80 -10.43 -19.43
N ASN A 57 0.61 -10.96 -20.63
CA ASN A 57 1.02 -10.30 -21.88
C ASN A 57 0.16 -9.06 -22.19
N GLN A 58 -1.15 -9.12 -21.96
CA GLN A 58 -2.04 -7.97 -22.11
C GLN A 58 -1.66 -6.83 -21.15
N LEU A 59 -1.36 -7.17 -19.88
CA LEU A 59 -0.88 -6.21 -18.89
C LEU A 59 0.44 -5.57 -19.33
N ALA A 60 1.41 -6.34 -19.83
CA ALA A 60 2.68 -5.80 -20.33
C ALA A 60 2.46 -4.79 -21.47
N GLY A 61 1.53 -5.06 -22.38
CA GLY A 61 1.15 -4.12 -23.44
C GLY A 61 0.54 -2.81 -22.90
N LEU A 62 -0.33 -2.90 -21.90
CA LEU A 62 -0.91 -1.73 -21.25
C LEU A 62 0.13 -0.95 -20.44
N TYR A 63 1.02 -1.62 -19.73
CA TYR A 63 2.12 -0.98 -18.99
C TYR A 63 3.05 -0.24 -19.95
N ALA A 64 3.42 -0.87 -21.09
CA ALA A 64 4.22 -0.23 -22.11
C ALA A 64 3.52 1.00 -22.70
N THR A 65 2.22 0.90 -22.98
CA THR A 65 1.41 2.02 -23.45
C THR A 65 1.46 3.19 -22.46
N ALA A 66 1.21 2.91 -21.16
CA ALA A 66 1.22 3.94 -20.12
C ALA A 66 2.60 4.60 -19.95
N VAL A 67 3.67 3.81 -19.97
CA VAL A 67 5.05 4.32 -19.92
C VAL A 67 5.36 5.19 -21.13
N ASN A 68 5.08 4.72 -22.34
CA ASN A 68 5.37 5.47 -23.57
C ASN A 68 4.55 6.77 -23.66
N GLN A 69 3.30 6.79 -23.19
CA GLN A 69 2.49 8.01 -23.09
C GLN A 69 3.10 9.01 -22.11
N LEU A 70 3.52 8.55 -20.91
CA LEU A 70 4.21 9.41 -19.94
C LEU A 70 5.46 10.05 -20.56
N LEU A 71 6.30 9.24 -21.23
CA LEU A 71 7.53 9.73 -21.85
C LEU A 71 7.23 10.74 -22.96
N ALA A 72 6.30 10.44 -23.86
CA ALA A 72 5.92 11.31 -24.95
C ALA A 72 5.38 12.67 -24.45
N THR A 73 4.51 12.65 -23.43
CA THR A 73 3.94 13.87 -22.83
C THR A 73 5.01 14.77 -22.20
N ASN A 74 6.12 14.18 -21.74
CA ASN A 74 7.21 14.92 -21.10
C ASN A 74 8.42 15.14 -22.01
N ASN A 75 8.32 14.88 -23.32
CA ASN A 75 9.40 15.01 -24.31
C ASN A 75 10.66 14.19 -23.93
N LEU A 76 10.44 13.00 -23.36
CA LEU A 76 11.48 12.05 -22.98
C LEU A 76 11.47 10.82 -23.89
N SER A 77 12.59 10.11 -23.89
CA SER A 77 12.79 8.87 -24.63
C SER A 77 13.21 7.74 -23.67
N ALA A 78 13.20 6.50 -24.14
CA ALA A 78 13.68 5.36 -23.39
C ALA A 78 15.13 5.52 -22.88
N LYS A 79 15.97 6.29 -23.61
CA LYS A 79 17.37 6.53 -23.25
C LYS A 79 17.54 7.39 -22.00
N ASP A 80 16.51 8.15 -21.65
CA ASP A 80 16.51 9.05 -20.48
C ASP A 80 16.11 8.32 -19.20
N ILE A 81 15.70 7.05 -19.33
CA ILE A 81 15.19 6.23 -18.22
C ILE A 81 16.17 5.11 -17.89
N THR A 82 16.59 5.04 -16.64
CA THR A 82 17.49 3.99 -16.15
C THR A 82 16.80 2.63 -16.11
N ALA A 83 15.57 2.59 -15.55
CA ALA A 83 14.79 1.36 -15.45
C ALA A 83 13.32 1.63 -15.09
N ILE A 84 12.49 0.62 -15.32
CA ILE A 84 11.09 0.54 -14.88
C ILE A 84 11.01 -0.39 -13.67
N GLY A 85 10.42 0.06 -12.55
CA GLY A 85 9.98 -0.82 -11.46
C GLY A 85 8.57 -1.32 -11.73
N CYS A 86 8.40 -2.59 -12.07
CA CYS A 86 7.11 -3.19 -12.40
C CYS A 86 6.63 -4.11 -11.28
N HIS A 87 5.57 -3.71 -10.56
CA HIS A 87 4.96 -4.56 -9.53
C HIS A 87 4.30 -5.81 -10.14
N GLY A 88 3.71 -5.68 -11.33
CA GLY A 88 2.79 -6.66 -11.86
C GLY A 88 1.43 -6.60 -11.16
N GLN A 89 0.51 -7.51 -11.50
CA GLN A 89 -0.80 -7.65 -10.87
C GLN A 89 -0.84 -8.86 -9.97
N THR A 90 -1.05 -8.68 -8.67
CA THR A 90 -1.15 -9.78 -7.71
C THR A 90 -2.41 -10.60 -7.98
N ILE A 91 -2.24 -11.90 -8.19
CA ILE A 91 -3.32 -12.89 -8.36
C ILE A 91 -3.41 -13.81 -7.15
N ARG A 92 -2.28 -14.27 -6.64
CA ARG A 92 -2.20 -15.11 -5.45
C ARG A 92 -1.10 -14.61 -4.53
N HIS A 93 -1.39 -14.61 -3.24
CA HIS A 93 -0.41 -14.31 -2.21
C HIS A 93 -0.59 -15.30 -1.06
N ARG A 94 0.27 -16.31 -1.02
CA ARG A 94 0.20 -17.45 -0.10
C ARG A 94 1.57 -17.68 0.58
N PRO A 95 2.02 -16.71 1.40
CA PRO A 95 3.34 -16.82 2.05
C PRO A 95 3.44 -18.03 2.98
N GLU A 96 2.32 -18.50 3.55
CA GLU A 96 2.26 -19.74 4.34
C GLU A 96 2.57 -21.00 3.51
N LEU A 97 2.33 -20.95 2.20
CA LEU A 97 2.73 -21.94 1.21
C LEU A 97 4.04 -21.57 0.50
N LYS A 98 4.72 -20.52 0.97
CA LYS A 98 6.01 -20.04 0.46
C LYS A 98 5.98 -19.56 -0.99
N PHE A 99 4.86 -18.98 -1.44
CA PHE A 99 4.77 -18.38 -2.76
C PHE A 99 3.90 -17.13 -2.81
N THR A 100 4.13 -16.34 -3.83
CA THR A 100 3.30 -15.23 -4.29
C THR A 100 3.31 -15.21 -5.81
N LEU A 101 2.26 -14.74 -6.43
CA LEU A 101 2.17 -14.63 -7.88
C LEU A 101 1.66 -13.24 -8.26
N GLN A 102 2.54 -12.46 -8.86
CA GLN A 102 2.21 -11.26 -9.58
C GLN A 102 2.37 -11.56 -11.07
N ILE A 103 1.27 -11.49 -11.84
CA ILE A 103 1.32 -11.65 -13.29
C ILE A 103 1.69 -10.33 -13.96
N GLY A 104 2.33 -10.47 -15.11
CA GLY A 104 2.87 -9.41 -15.95
C GLY A 104 4.10 -9.97 -16.65
N ASN A 105 4.24 -9.75 -17.94
CA ASN A 105 5.39 -10.22 -18.69
C ASN A 105 6.47 -9.13 -18.71
N ASN A 106 7.40 -9.18 -17.75
CA ASN A 106 8.46 -8.17 -17.62
C ASN A 106 9.44 -8.19 -18.81
N ALA A 107 9.69 -9.35 -19.42
CA ALA A 107 10.51 -9.44 -20.62
C ALA A 107 9.84 -8.76 -21.82
N LEU A 108 8.54 -8.97 -22.01
CA LEU A 108 7.77 -8.29 -23.04
C LEU A 108 7.69 -6.78 -22.78
N LEU A 109 7.55 -6.35 -21.53
CA LEU A 109 7.57 -4.93 -21.17
C LEU A 109 8.92 -4.28 -21.51
N ALA A 110 10.04 -4.96 -21.24
CA ALA A 110 11.37 -4.48 -21.61
C ALA A 110 11.53 -4.34 -23.12
N GLU A 111 11.08 -5.32 -23.89
CA GLU A 111 11.09 -5.31 -25.37
C GLU A 111 10.24 -4.15 -25.92
N LEU A 112 9.00 -3.98 -25.43
CA LEU A 112 8.06 -2.97 -25.91
C LEU A 112 8.47 -1.53 -25.56
N THR A 113 9.23 -1.34 -24.50
CA THR A 113 9.66 -0.01 -24.03
C THR A 113 11.11 0.30 -24.36
N ASN A 114 11.93 -0.70 -24.67
CA ASN A 114 13.39 -0.59 -24.79
C ASN A 114 14.03 0.01 -23.52
N ILE A 115 13.46 -0.35 -22.34
CA ILE A 115 13.96 0.06 -21.02
C ILE A 115 14.12 -1.19 -20.15
N THR A 116 15.23 -1.28 -19.42
CA THR A 116 15.41 -2.35 -18.42
C THR A 116 14.27 -2.37 -17.41
N VAL A 117 13.69 -3.55 -17.15
CA VAL A 117 12.58 -3.75 -16.20
C VAL A 117 13.07 -4.50 -14.98
N ILE A 118 12.69 -4.03 -13.81
CA ILE A 118 12.84 -4.73 -12.54
C ILE A 118 11.46 -5.14 -12.07
N GLY A 119 11.25 -6.43 -11.87
CA GLY A 119 9.99 -7.02 -11.39
C GLY A 119 10.24 -8.08 -10.33
N ASP A 120 9.18 -8.79 -9.94
CA ASP A 120 9.25 -9.86 -8.93
C ASP A 120 9.91 -9.43 -7.60
N PHE A 121 9.40 -8.36 -7.02
CA PHE A 121 9.95 -7.81 -5.78
C PHE A 121 9.67 -8.65 -4.53
N ARG A 122 8.69 -9.56 -4.56
CA ARG A 122 8.20 -10.26 -3.36
C ARG A 122 8.83 -11.63 -3.13
N SER A 123 9.16 -12.35 -4.20
CA SER A 123 9.63 -13.75 -4.12
C SER A 123 10.91 -13.89 -3.33
N ARG A 124 11.83 -12.93 -3.41
CA ARG A 124 13.12 -12.99 -2.70
C ARG A 124 12.97 -12.86 -1.18
N ASP A 125 12.01 -12.06 -0.71
CA ASP A 125 11.68 -11.93 0.71
C ASP A 125 11.01 -13.21 1.23
N ILE A 126 10.06 -13.78 0.48
CA ILE A 126 9.42 -15.06 0.81
C ILE A 126 10.44 -16.20 0.86
N ALA A 127 11.37 -16.26 -0.10
CA ALA A 127 12.45 -17.25 -0.10
C ALA A 127 13.38 -17.12 1.12
N ALA A 128 13.45 -15.92 1.72
CA ALA A 128 14.15 -15.68 2.97
C ALA A 128 13.29 -15.96 4.22
N GLY A 129 12.11 -16.58 4.07
CA GLY A 129 11.18 -16.89 5.15
C GLY A 129 10.25 -15.74 5.54
N GLY A 130 10.29 -14.62 4.81
CA GLY A 130 9.40 -13.48 5.03
C GLY A 130 8.02 -13.66 4.39
N GLN A 131 7.15 -12.68 4.64
CA GLN A 131 5.80 -12.65 4.09
C GLN A 131 5.74 -12.06 2.68
N GLY A 132 6.81 -11.42 2.17
CA GLY A 132 6.80 -10.73 0.88
C GLY A 132 5.90 -9.47 0.82
N ALA A 133 5.33 -9.10 1.93
CA ALA A 133 4.49 -7.91 2.14
C ALA A 133 4.46 -7.56 3.64
N PRO A 134 4.23 -6.27 4.00
CA PRO A 134 4.29 -5.12 3.13
C PRO A 134 5.74 -4.72 2.77
N LEU A 135 6.00 -4.26 1.54
CA LEU A 135 7.32 -3.79 1.09
C LEU A 135 7.49 -2.27 1.20
N VAL A 136 6.38 -1.53 1.16
CA VAL A 136 6.37 -0.06 1.21
C VAL A 136 6.98 0.52 2.49
N PRO A 137 6.92 -0.11 3.68
CA PRO A 137 7.57 0.40 4.88
C PRO A 137 9.08 0.65 4.75
N ALA A 138 9.78 -0.13 3.93
CA ALA A 138 11.21 0.12 3.66
C ALA A 138 11.43 1.43 2.91
N PHE A 139 10.59 1.73 1.94
CA PHE A 139 10.56 3.02 1.24
C PHE A 139 10.16 4.16 2.19
N HIS A 140 9.12 3.97 2.98
CA HIS A 140 8.71 4.97 3.97
C HIS A 140 9.84 5.32 4.92
N GLN A 141 10.57 4.32 5.43
CA GLN A 141 11.73 4.55 6.28
C GLN A 141 12.82 5.36 5.56
N ALA A 142 13.13 5.01 4.32
CA ALA A 142 14.20 5.64 3.56
C ALA A 142 13.88 7.09 3.17
N ILE A 143 12.61 7.41 2.89
CA ILE A 143 12.21 8.70 2.30
C ILE A 143 11.47 9.60 3.30
N PHE A 144 10.65 9.01 4.18
CA PHE A 144 9.83 9.76 5.14
C PHE A 144 10.36 9.67 6.57
N GLY A 145 11.41 8.88 6.82
CA GLY A 145 12.04 8.82 8.14
C GLY A 145 12.61 10.15 8.59
N ASP A 146 12.62 10.40 9.91
CA ASP A 146 13.14 11.62 10.50
C ASP A 146 14.05 11.32 11.70
N LEU A 147 15.08 12.15 11.91
CA LEU A 147 16.04 11.94 12.99
C LEU A 147 15.47 12.32 14.36
N SER A 148 14.50 13.24 14.40
CA SER A 148 13.99 13.88 15.62
C SER A 148 12.53 13.55 15.92
N LYS A 149 11.77 13.05 14.94
CA LYS A 149 10.32 12.84 15.04
C LYS A 149 9.92 11.43 14.76
N ASN A 150 8.95 10.95 15.52
CA ASN A 150 8.22 9.73 15.26
C ASN A 150 7.09 10.01 14.28
N ARG A 151 7.00 9.27 13.20
CA ARG A 151 5.98 9.47 12.16
C ARG A 151 5.11 8.24 12.00
N ALA A 152 3.83 8.44 11.77
CA ALA A 152 2.92 7.41 11.30
C ALA A 152 2.47 7.76 9.88
N ILE A 153 2.73 6.87 8.93
CA ILE A 153 2.24 6.97 7.55
C ILE A 153 1.07 6.01 7.39
N VAL A 154 -0.09 6.56 7.07
CA VAL A 154 -1.36 5.80 6.93
C VAL A 154 -1.73 5.77 5.46
N ASN A 155 -1.61 4.62 4.83
CA ASN A 155 -2.11 4.41 3.47
C ASN A 155 -3.55 3.89 3.55
N ILE A 156 -4.51 4.68 3.04
CA ILE A 156 -5.94 4.35 3.06
C ILE A 156 -6.36 3.92 1.65
N GLY A 157 -6.11 2.65 1.35
CA GLY A 157 -6.65 1.96 0.18
C GLY A 157 -7.95 1.23 0.49
N GLY A 158 -8.20 0.09 -0.13
CA GLY A 158 -9.32 -0.78 0.26
C GLY A 158 -9.19 -1.26 1.70
N ILE A 159 -8.00 -1.67 2.10
CA ILE A 159 -7.55 -1.85 3.49
C ILE A 159 -6.72 -0.63 3.88
N ALA A 160 -6.80 -0.21 5.13
CA ALA A 160 -5.94 0.82 5.69
C ALA A 160 -4.74 0.16 6.37
N ASN A 161 -3.52 0.59 6.00
CA ASN A 161 -2.29 0.11 6.62
C ASN A 161 -1.47 1.27 7.20
N ILE A 162 -0.72 0.96 8.25
CA ILE A 162 0.06 1.93 8.99
C ILE A 162 1.52 1.51 8.94
N THR A 163 2.39 2.48 8.60
CA THR A 163 3.83 2.37 8.82
C THR A 163 4.23 3.34 9.92
N TYR A 164 4.69 2.83 11.04
CA TYR A 164 5.30 3.64 12.09
C TYR A 164 6.80 3.73 11.87
N LEU A 165 7.32 4.93 11.92
CA LEU A 165 8.72 5.30 11.75
C LEU A 165 9.22 5.98 13.02
N GLY A 166 9.86 5.22 13.89
CA GLY A 166 10.48 5.79 15.09
C GLY A 166 11.67 6.66 14.73
N LYS A 167 11.83 7.78 15.42
CA LYS A 167 12.98 8.67 15.28
C LYS A 167 14.30 7.92 15.47
N THR A 168 15.28 8.23 14.65
CA THR A 168 16.58 7.54 14.65
C THR A 168 17.63 8.23 15.52
N GLY A 169 17.23 9.14 16.41
CA GLY A 169 18.03 9.97 17.30
C GLY A 169 19.55 9.71 17.33
N LEU A 170 20.36 10.70 17.01
CA LEU A 170 21.77 10.67 17.31
C LEU A 170 21.92 10.74 18.84
N ASP A 171 22.59 9.80 19.46
CA ASP A 171 23.10 10.02 20.81
C ASP A 171 24.14 11.15 20.76
N LYS A 172 24.47 11.72 21.94
CA LYS A 172 25.46 12.81 22.04
C LYS A 172 26.85 12.44 21.51
N THR A 173 27.07 11.18 21.12
CA THR A 173 28.31 10.63 20.56
C THR A 173 28.28 10.44 19.05
N GLY A 174 27.14 10.76 18.39
CA GLY A 174 26.97 10.58 16.93
C GLY A 174 26.79 9.13 16.47
N VAL A 175 26.63 8.19 17.40
CA VAL A 175 26.39 6.77 17.12
C VAL A 175 24.95 6.47 17.39
N GLY A 176 24.20 6.09 16.35
CA GLY A 176 22.79 5.71 16.47
C GLY A 176 22.61 4.50 17.40
N LYS A 177 21.81 4.62 18.45
CA LYS A 177 21.43 3.49 19.30
C LYS A 177 20.37 2.66 18.61
N THR A 178 20.71 1.43 18.27
CA THR A 178 19.74 0.41 17.89
C THR A 178 19.02 -0.08 19.15
N VAL A 179 17.73 0.25 19.31
CA VAL A 179 16.92 -0.31 20.39
C VAL A 179 16.31 -1.62 19.88
N PHE A 180 16.80 -2.75 20.43
CA PHE A 180 16.27 -4.07 20.14
C PHE A 180 15.08 -4.40 21.04
N GLY A 181 14.00 -4.91 20.45
CA GLY A 181 12.99 -5.66 21.19
C GLY A 181 13.60 -6.91 21.83
N LYS A 182 13.00 -7.42 22.90
CA LYS A 182 13.53 -8.42 23.85
C LYS A 182 13.98 -9.79 23.29
N ASN A 183 14.12 -10.01 22.00
CA ASN A 183 14.67 -11.27 21.46
C ASN A 183 15.83 -10.95 20.49
N GLY A 184 17.02 -11.12 21.02
CA GLY A 184 18.27 -10.71 20.43
C GLY A 184 18.66 -11.37 19.12
N HIS A 185 19.77 -10.88 18.62
CA HIS A 185 20.74 -11.19 17.59
C HIS A 185 20.71 -10.23 16.38
N SER A 186 21.62 -9.30 16.38
CA SER A 186 22.34 -8.89 15.16
C SER A 186 23.74 -8.40 15.50
N LYS A 187 24.72 -9.02 14.91
CA LYS A 187 26.11 -8.49 14.79
C LYS A 187 26.35 -8.12 13.34
N ASN A 188 26.78 -6.86 13.14
CA ASN A 188 27.52 -6.35 11.99
C ASN A 188 26.84 -6.28 10.61
N GLY A 189 26.48 -5.06 10.22
CA GLY A 189 26.20 -4.65 8.85
C GLY A 189 26.09 -3.13 8.78
N ALA A 190 26.92 -2.47 8.00
CA ALA A 190 27.11 -1.04 7.95
C ALA A 190 25.81 -0.25 7.69
N GLY A 191 25.53 0.75 8.56
CA GLY A 191 25.07 2.05 8.11
C GLY A 191 23.61 2.27 7.78
N LEU A 192 22.64 1.74 8.54
CA LEU A 192 21.32 2.33 8.63
C LEU A 192 21.04 2.63 10.11
N ASN A 193 20.96 3.90 10.47
CA ASN A 193 20.45 4.35 11.77
C ASN A 193 18.98 3.96 11.84
N SER A 194 18.70 2.76 12.34
CA SER A 194 17.34 2.21 12.32
C SER A 194 16.61 2.53 13.61
N GLY A 195 15.77 3.56 13.60
CA GLY A 195 14.65 3.65 14.52
C GLY A 195 13.72 2.42 14.39
N ILE A 196 12.83 2.22 15.35
CA ILE A 196 11.83 1.15 15.27
C ILE A 196 10.93 1.41 14.07
N VAL A 197 10.76 0.43 13.20
CA VAL A 197 9.78 0.47 12.11
C VAL A 197 8.78 -0.65 12.33
N LEU A 198 7.49 -0.29 12.30
CA LEU A 198 6.38 -1.25 12.28
C LEU A 198 5.58 -1.06 11.01
N GLY A 199 5.03 -2.15 10.48
CA GLY A 199 4.12 -2.13 9.36
C GLY A 199 2.99 -3.14 9.60
N PHE A 200 1.73 -2.71 9.54
CA PHE A 200 0.57 -3.56 9.79
C PHE A 200 -0.72 -2.96 9.25
N ASP A 201 -1.74 -3.80 9.04
CA ASP A 201 -3.06 -3.35 8.63
C ASP A 201 -3.92 -3.00 9.85
N SER A 202 -4.54 -1.82 9.84
CA SER A 202 -5.43 -1.38 10.92
C SER A 202 -6.84 -1.97 10.80
N GLY A 203 -7.31 -2.23 9.58
CA GLY A 203 -8.65 -2.73 9.28
C GLY A 203 -9.14 -2.27 7.92
N PRO A 204 -10.47 -2.26 7.68
CA PRO A 204 -11.02 -1.77 6.43
C PRO A 204 -10.68 -0.29 6.23
N GLY A 205 -10.23 0.05 5.03
CA GLY A 205 -10.10 1.43 4.56
C GLY A 205 -11.37 1.83 3.81
N ASN A 206 -11.27 1.98 2.48
CA ASN A 206 -12.40 2.37 1.64
C ASN A 206 -13.31 1.20 1.25
N MET A 207 -12.88 -0.06 1.37
CA MET A 207 -13.56 -1.18 0.74
C MET A 207 -15.02 -1.34 1.15
N LEU A 208 -15.36 -1.19 2.44
CA LEU A 208 -16.74 -1.28 2.91
C LEU A 208 -17.53 -0.02 2.56
N ILE A 209 -16.89 1.14 2.59
CA ILE A 209 -17.47 2.44 2.22
C ILE A 209 -17.85 2.42 0.74
N ASP A 210 -16.93 2.01 -0.13
CA ASP A 210 -17.12 1.97 -1.59
C ASP A 210 -18.14 0.90 -1.98
N SER A 211 -18.12 -0.28 -1.34
CA SER A 211 -19.11 -1.32 -1.57
C SER A 211 -20.51 -0.83 -1.20
N TRP A 212 -20.66 -0.13 -0.07
CA TRP A 212 -21.94 0.43 0.36
C TRP A 212 -22.40 1.54 -0.59
N ALA A 213 -21.51 2.43 -1.04
CA ALA A 213 -21.83 3.45 -2.03
C ALA A 213 -22.25 2.83 -3.36
N LYS A 214 -21.59 1.76 -3.80
CA LYS A 214 -21.96 1.02 -5.01
C LYS A 214 -23.35 0.41 -4.90
N LEU A 215 -23.63 -0.23 -3.76
CA LEU A 215 -24.93 -0.90 -3.52
C LEU A 215 -26.09 0.11 -3.43
N ARG A 216 -25.88 1.28 -2.81
CA ARG A 216 -26.98 2.22 -2.48
C ARG A 216 -27.12 3.38 -3.45
N LEU A 217 -26.00 3.85 -4.05
CA LEU A 217 -25.99 4.98 -4.98
C LEU A 217 -25.69 4.56 -6.44
N GLY A 218 -25.23 3.32 -6.67
CA GLY A 218 -24.73 2.89 -7.97
C GLY A 218 -23.39 3.56 -8.36
N LYS A 219 -22.72 4.26 -7.44
CA LYS A 219 -21.44 4.95 -7.63
C LYS A 219 -20.30 4.07 -7.13
N ASP A 220 -19.12 4.20 -7.73
CA ASP A 220 -17.96 3.40 -7.35
C ASP A 220 -17.41 3.81 -5.97
N TYR A 221 -17.64 5.05 -5.51
CA TYR A 221 -17.27 5.58 -4.20
C TYR A 221 -18.13 6.82 -3.83
N ASP A 222 -18.09 7.20 -2.55
CA ASP A 222 -18.67 8.46 -2.03
C ASP A 222 -17.64 9.58 -2.09
N ALA A 223 -17.74 10.42 -3.13
CA ALA A 223 -16.78 11.50 -3.35
C ALA A 223 -16.71 12.42 -2.11
N ASN A 224 -15.48 12.61 -1.59
CA ASN A 224 -15.21 13.48 -0.44
C ASN A 224 -15.99 13.11 0.85
N GLY A 225 -16.71 11.99 0.88
CA GLY A 225 -17.59 11.60 1.98
C GLY A 225 -18.86 12.44 2.09
N GLU A 226 -19.28 13.09 1.01
CA GLU A 226 -20.40 14.04 1.03
C GLU A 226 -21.72 13.37 1.37
N TRP A 227 -21.96 12.17 0.83
CA TRP A 227 -23.18 11.42 1.17
C TRP A 227 -23.15 10.93 2.62
N ALA A 228 -22.08 10.34 3.07
CA ALA A 228 -21.90 9.91 4.46
C ALA A 228 -22.02 11.08 5.44
N ALA A 229 -21.63 12.29 5.04
CA ALA A 229 -21.78 13.51 5.86
C ALA A 229 -23.25 13.89 6.14
N THR A 230 -24.20 13.44 5.33
CA THR A 230 -25.65 13.69 5.56
C THR A 230 -26.26 12.75 6.60
N GLY A 231 -25.56 11.68 6.97
CA GLY A 231 -25.98 10.71 7.96
C GLY A 231 -25.44 11.00 9.36
N VAL A 232 -25.88 10.22 10.32
CA VAL A 232 -25.41 10.20 11.71
C VAL A 232 -24.77 8.85 12.04
N VAL A 233 -23.84 8.84 12.98
CA VAL A 233 -23.23 7.60 13.45
C VAL A 233 -24.27 6.79 14.24
N LEU A 234 -24.42 5.52 13.90
CA LEU A 234 -25.22 4.55 14.61
C LEU A 234 -24.35 3.86 15.66
N GLU A 235 -24.34 4.38 16.89
CA GLU A 235 -23.41 3.95 17.95
C GLU A 235 -23.46 2.44 18.25
N SER A 236 -24.63 1.84 18.24
CA SER A 236 -24.80 0.40 18.44
C SER A 236 -24.20 -0.43 17.30
N LEU A 237 -24.33 0.03 16.05
CA LEU A 237 -23.75 -0.61 14.88
C LEU A 237 -22.22 -0.47 14.92
N LEU A 238 -21.71 0.73 15.20
CA LEU A 238 -20.27 0.99 15.32
C LEU A 238 -19.65 0.12 16.41
N SER A 239 -20.26 0.07 17.59
CA SER A 239 -19.77 -0.75 18.72
C SER A 239 -19.74 -2.24 18.38
N ASN A 240 -20.78 -2.75 17.69
CA ASN A 240 -20.82 -4.15 17.24
C ASN A 240 -19.72 -4.46 16.23
N MET A 241 -19.48 -3.58 15.26
CA MET A 241 -18.41 -3.75 14.28
C MET A 241 -17.02 -3.66 14.93
N LEU A 242 -16.82 -2.74 15.88
CA LEU A 242 -15.56 -2.60 16.61
C LEU A 242 -15.24 -3.79 17.55
N ALA A 243 -16.23 -4.63 17.85
CA ALA A 243 -16.03 -5.88 18.61
C ALA A 243 -15.35 -6.99 17.79
N GLU A 244 -15.09 -6.77 16.48
CA GLU A 244 -14.36 -7.71 15.63
C GLU A 244 -12.97 -8.03 16.27
N PRO A 245 -12.67 -9.32 16.58
CA PRO A 245 -11.44 -9.70 17.27
C PRO A 245 -10.15 -9.25 16.56
N TYR A 246 -10.18 -9.11 15.26
CA TYR A 246 -9.04 -8.63 14.47
C TYR A 246 -8.47 -7.31 14.98
N PHE A 247 -9.35 -6.38 15.40
CA PHE A 247 -8.90 -5.05 15.82
C PHE A 247 -8.05 -5.08 17.09
N ALA A 248 -8.26 -6.07 17.96
CA ALA A 248 -7.50 -6.25 19.21
C ALA A 248 -6.16 -6.97 19.02
N LEU A 249 -5.88 -7.55 17.84
CA LEU A 249 -4.62 -8.25 17.58
C LEU A 249 -3.44 -7.26 17.60
N PRO A 250 -2.30 -7.65 18.22
CA PRO A 250 -1.08 -6.85 18.13
C PRO A 250 -0.40 -7.01 16.76
N PRO A 251 0.41 -6.03 16.31
CA PRO A 251 1.30 -6.22 15.17
C PRO A 251 2.37 -7.32 15.45
N PRO A 252 2.82 -8.05 14.40
CA PRO A 252 2.42 -7.91 13.00
C PRO A 252 1.05 -8.55 12.72
N LYS A 253 0.19 -7.82 12.01
CA LYS A 253 -1.11 -8.33 11.58
C LYS A 253 -1.46 -7.82 10.19
N SER A 254 -2.15 -8.64 9.41
CA SER A 254 -2.65 -8.29 8.09
C SER A 254 -4.08 -8.78 7.91
N THR A 255 -4.83 -8.15 7.01
CA THR A 255 -6.21 -8.48 6.69
C THR A 255 -6.53 -8.14 5.24
N GLY A 256 -7.69 -8.56 4.76
CA GLY A 256 -8.10 -8.37 3.39
C GLY A 256 -9.59 -8.56 3.17
N ARG A 257 -9.97 -8.79 1.92
CA ARG A 257 -11.36 -9.09 1.50
C ARG A 257 -11.86 -10.46 2.00
N ASP A 258 -10.97 -11.31 2.47
CA ASP A 258 -11.29 -12.57 3.14
C ASP A 258 -12.07 -12.35 4.44
N LEU A 259 -11.73 -11.31 5.21
CA LEU A 259 -12.42 -10.94 6.44
C LEU A 259 -13.44 -9.82 6.19
N PHE A 260 -12.97 -8.65 5.72
CA PHE A 260 -13.84 -7.48 5.54
C PHE A 260 -14.43 -7.48 4.13
N ASN A 261 -15.70 -7.85 4.01
CA ASN A 261 -16.44 -7.97 2.75
C ASN A 261 -17.94 -7.69 2.97
N ASP A 262 -18.71 -7.78 1.89
CA ASP A 262 -20.16 -7.52 1.93
C ASP A 262 -20.91 -8.49 2.85
N HIS A 263 -20.44 -9.73 2.97
CA HIS A 263 -21.02 -10.72 3.87
C HIS A 263 -20.80 -10.31 5.33
N TRP A 264 -19.56 -9.94 5.69
CA TRP A 264 -19.23 -9.42 7.01
C TRP A 264 -20.09 -8.21 7.37
N LEU A 265 -20.20 -7.24 6.46
CA LEU A 265 -21.06 -6.06 6.66
C LEU A 265 -22.52 -6.47 6.89
N THR A 266 -23.06 -7.37 6.05
CA THR A 266 -24.45 -7.81 6.15
C THR A 266 -24.77 -8.48 7.49
N GLN A 267 -23.81 -9.22 8.07
CA GLN A 267 -23.98 -9.83 9.40
C GLN A 267 -24.17 -8.81 10.52
N HIS A 268 -23.66 -7.58 10.36
CA HIS A 268 -23.81 -6.50 11.33
C HIS A 268 -25.07 -5.66 11.11
N LEU A 269 -25.67 -5.70 9.93
CA LEU A 269 -26.88 -4.93 9.58
C LEU A 269 -28.16 -5.63 10.09
N LEU A 270 -28.27 -5.80 11.40
CA LEU A 270 -29.33 -6.56 12.05
C LEU A 270 -30.73 -5.93 11.95
N TYR A 271 -30.83 -4.65 11.55
CA TYR A 271 -32.10 -3.91 11.53
C TYR A 271 -32.48 -3.54 10.09
N PRO A 272 -33.68 -3.94 9.61
CA PRO A 272 -34.05 -3.78 8.20
C PRO A 272 -34.37 -2.35 7.76
N HIS A 273 -34.42 -1.38 8.67
CA HIS A 273 -34.89 0.00 8.40
C HIS A 273 -33.81 1.06 8.67
N LEU A 274 -32.52 0.69 8.66
CA LEU A 274 -31.45 1.67 8.80
C LEU A 274 -31.39 2.57 7.56
N ARG A 275 -31.28 3.88 7.77
CA ARG A 275 -31.08 4.83 6.67
C ARG A 275 -29.69 4.58 6.06
N SER A 276 -29.64 4.56 4.74
CA SER A 276 -28.41 4.19 4.02
C SER A 276 -27.25 5.15 4.28
N GLU A 277 -27.54 6.45 4.44
CA GLU A 277 -26.57 7.48 4.77
C GLU A 277 -26.01 7.35 6.20
N ASP A 278 -26.82 6.86 7.16
CA ASP A 278 -26.38 6.64 8.53
C ASP A 278 -25.41 5.44 8.59
N VAL A 279 -25.70 4.39 7.82
CA VAL A 279 -24.77 3.27 7.65
C VAL A 279 -23.46 3.75 7.00
N ALA A 280 -23.54 4.55 5.91
CA ALA A 280 -22.37 5.13 5.27
C ALA A 280 -21.53 5.93 6.27
N ARG A 281 -22.17 6.81 7.07
CA ARG A 281 -21.50 7.59 8.11
C ARG A 281 -20.81 6.71 9.14
N THR A 282 -21.48 5.62 9.53
CA THR A 282 -20.95 4.68 10.52
C THR A 282 -19.74 3.89 9.98
N LEU A 283 -19.74 3.53 8.69
CA LEU A 283 -18.61 2.89 8.04
C LEU A 283 -17.39 3.81 7.96
N VAL A 284 -17.59 5.11 7.67
CA VAL A 284 -16.49 6.10 7.72
C VAL A 284 -15.97 6.24 9.15
N ALA A 285 -16.85 6.27 10.16
CA ALA A 285 -16.46 6.30 11.57
C ALA A 285 -15.69 5.03 11.97
N LEU A 286 -16.09 3.85 11.53
CA LEU A 286 -15.38 2.59 11.77
C LEU A 286 -13.92 2.68 11.26
N THR A 287 -13.73 3.09 10.01
CA THR A 287 -12.40 3.26 9.43
C THR A 287 -11.57 4.28 10.22
N ALA A 288 -12.16 5.43 10.57
CA ALA A 288 -11.46 6.46 11.35
C ALA A 288 -11.03 5.94 12.72
N THR A 289 -11.95 5.31 13.46
CA THR A 289 -11.71 4.79 14.81
C THR A 289 -10.67 3.68 14.80
N THR A 290 -10.72 2.75 13.84
CA THR A 290 -9.74 1.65 13.75
C THR A 290 -8.33 2.16 13.43
N ILE A 291 -8.20 3.16 12.56
CA ILE A 291 -6.91 3.82 12.27
C ILE A 291 -6.39 4.53 13.52
N ALA A 292 -7.20 5.42 14.13
CA ALA A 292 -6.79 6.20 15.29
C ALA A 292 -6.39 5.32 16.48
N ASN A 293 -7.19 4.28 16.79
CA ASN A 293 -6.88 3.34 17.86
C ASN A 293 -5.61 2.55 17.56
N SER A 294 -5.42 2.11 16.31
CA SER A 294 -4.21 1.37 15.92
C SER A 294 -2.95 2.21 16.11
N ILE A 295 -2.99 3.51 15.79
CA ILE A 295 -1.87 4.43 16.04
C ILE A 295 -1.65 4.60 17.54
N LYS A 296 -2.70 4.90 18.32
CA LYS A 296 -2.61 5.08 19.78
C LYS A 296 -2.04 3.86 20.50
N MET A 297 -2.42 2.66 20.07
CA MET A 297 -2.02 1.42 20.72
C MET A 297 -0.62 0.95 20.35
N ASN A 298 -0.16 1.21 19.12
CA ASN A 298 1.02 0.55 18.57
C ASN A 298 2.13 1.51 18.12
N CYS A 299 1.83 2.81 17.96
CA CYS A 299 2.79 3.80 17.46
C CYS A 299 3.15 4.77 18.60
N PHE A 300 4.22 4.47 19.34
CA PHE A 300 4.58 5.18 20.55
C PHE A 300 5.02 6.62 20.26
N GLU A 301 4.48 7.58 21.02
CA GLU A 301 4.89 9.00 20.97
C GLU A 301 4.91 9.55 19.54
N THR A 302 3.86 9.28 18.73
CA THR A 302 3.78 9.79 17.36
C THR A 302 3.71 11.31 17.35
N ASP A 303 4.69 11.94 16.73
CA ASP A 303 4.79 13.41 16.60
C ASP A 303 4.02 13.92 15.38
N GLU A 304 4.01 13.17 14.29
CA GLU A 304 3.40 13.55 13.02
C GLU A 304 2.69 12.36 12.37
N ILE A 305 1.50 12.62 11.80
CA ILE A 305 0.72 11.63 11.05
C ILE A 305 0.50 12.15 9.64
N TYR A 306 0.77 11.28 8.67
CA TYR A 306 0.60 11.56 7.26
C TYR A 306 -0.32 10.52 6.63
N VAL A 307 -1.27 10.97 5.80
CA VAL A 307 -2.18 10.09 5.06
C VAL A 307 -1.85 10.06 3.57
N CYS A 308 -2.02 8.92 2.95
CA CYS A 308 -1.93 8.70 1.49
C CYS A 308 -2.95 7.65 1.03
N GLY A 309 -2.97 7.39 -0.28
CA GLY A 309 -3.96 6.52 -0.93
C GLY A 309 -5.30 7.23 -1.15
N GLY A 310 -6.23 6.56 -1.84
CA GLY A 310 -7.51 7.15 -2.24
C GLY A 310 -8.36 7.70 -1.09
N GLY A 311 -8.25 7.11 0.12
CA GLY A 311 -8.96 7.59 1.31
C GLY A 311 -8.50 8.96 1.81
N ALA A 312 -7.31 9.43 1.42
CA ALA A 312 -6.83 10.76 1.75
C ALA A 312 -7.66 11.88 1.09
N HIS A 313 -8.39 11.55 0.01
CA HIS A 313 -9.33 12.48 -0.64
C HIS A 313 -10.68 12.57 0.08
N ASN A 314 -10.98 11.67 1.01
CA ASN A 314 -12.20 11.73 1.78
C ASN A 314 -12.01 12.66 2.99
N SER A 315 -12.36 13.94 2.83
CA SER A 315 -12.16 14.95 3.87
C SER A 315 -12.99 14.67 5.14
N LEU A 316 -14.13 13.97 5.02
CA LEU A 316 -14.89 13.53 6.19
C LEU A 316 -14.11 12.49 6.99
N LEU A 317 -13.53 11.50 6.30
CA LEU A 317 -12.72 10.46 6.94
C LEU A 317 -11.50 11.07 7.65
N VAL A 318 -10.75 11.94 6.97
CA VAL A 318 -9.56 12.59 7.55
C VAL A 318 -9.94 13.39 8.81
N LYS A 319 -11.02 14.20 8.76
CA LYS A 319 -11.51 14.94 9.94
C LYS A 319 -11.93 14.03 11.09
N LEU A 320 -12.52 12.87 10.79
CA LEU A 320 -12.88 11.91 11.84
C LEU A 320 -11.65 11.25 12.44
N ILE A 321 -10.63 10.93 11.64
CA ILE A 321 -9.36 10.41 12.17
C ILE A 321 -8.71 11.46 13.10
N GLU A 322 -8.68 12.75 12.68
CA GLU A 322 -8.18 13.85 13.51
C GLU A 322 -8.92 13.97 14.85
N ALA A 323 -10.25 13.93 14.80
CA ALA A 323 -11.09 14.02 16.00
C ALA A 323 -10.86 12.81 16.93
N GLU A 324 -10.82 11.61 16.37
CA GLU A 324 -10.59 10.38 17.12
C GLU A 324 -9.17 10.29 17.69
N TYR A 325 -8.15 10.70 16.93
CA TYR A 325 -6.76 10.67 17.39
C TYR A 325 -6.46 11.82 18.36
N GLY A 326 -7.01 12.98 18.14
CA GLY A 326 -6.81 14.19 18.96
C GLY A 326 -5.65 15.09 18.51
N ALA A 327 -5.19 14.96 17.25
CA ALA A 327 -4.17 15.82 16.65
C ALA A 327 -4.43 15.97 15.14
N SER A 328 -3.86 17.03 14.54
CA SER A 328 -3.97 17.28 13.10
C SER A 328 -3.19 16.24 12.28
N ILE A 329 -3.71 15.93 11.10
CA ILE A 329 -3.15 14.99 10.15
C ILE A 329 -2.80 15.71 8.86
N GLN A 330 -1.65 15.42 8.29
CA GLN A 330 -1.21 15.98 7.03
C GLN A 330 -1.27 14.91 5.92
N SER A 331 -1.30 15.34 4.67
CA SER A 331 -1.09 14.42 3.55
C SER A 331 0.41 14.26 3.26
N THR A 332 0.80 13.16 2.59
CA THR A 332 2.19 12.94 2.15
C THR A 332 2.69 14.00 1.17
N MET A 333 1.81 14.84 0.64
CA MET A 333 2.19 16.02 -0.13
C MET A 333 3.12 16.95 0.68
N ALA A 334 2.91 17.06 2.01
CA ALA A 334 3.79 17.83 2.90
C ALA A 334 5.21 17.24 3.00
N LEU A 335 5.38 15.96 2.63
CA LEU A 335 6.66 15.26 2.50
C LEU A 335 7.17 15.22 1.05
N GLY A 336 6.51 15.94 0.13
CA GLY A 336 6.91 16.07 -1.27
C GLY A 336 6.39 14.98 -2.22
N ILE A 337 5.53 14.06 -1.75
CA ILE A 337 4.93 13.02 -2.59
C ILE A 337 3.41 13.09 -2.47
N ASP A 338 2.76 13.25 -3.60
CA ASP A 338 1.30 13.27 -3.72
C ASP A 338 0.68 11.95 -3.23
N VAL A 339 -0.50 12.04 -2.62
CA VAL A 339 -1.18 10.93 -1.95
C VAL A 339 -1.45 9.72 -2.83
N ASP A 340 -1.69 9.93 -4.13
CA ASP A 340 -2.04 8.89 -5.08
C ASP A 340 -0.81 8.12 -5.61
N TRP A 341 0.39 8.70 -5.44
CA TRP A 341 1.60 8.20 -6.12
C TRP A 341 2.60 7.53 -5.20
N VAL A 342 2.34 7.49 -3.89
CA VAL A 342 3.27 6.93 -2.89
C VAL A 342 3.68 5.49 -3.24
N GLU A 343 2.74 4.63 -3.61
CA GLU A 343 3.05 3.24 -3.97
C GLU A 343 3.85 3.15 -5.29
N ALA A 344 3.48 3.93 -6.31
CA ALA A 344 4.21 3.93 -7.58
C ALA A 344 5.66 4.42 -7.39
N VAL A 345 5.87 5.46 -6.57
CA VAL A 345 7.20 5.95 -6.19
C VAL A 345 7.97 4.90 -5.40
N ALA A 346 7.31 4.17 -4.49
CA ALA A 346 7.94 3.09 -3.73
C ALA A 346 8.49 1.98 -4.64
N PHE A 347 7.74 1.57 -5.67
CA PHE A 347 8.24 0.56 -6.63
C PHE A 347 9.34 1.10 -7.54
N ALA A 348 9.37 2.39 -7.86
CA ALA A 348 10.51 3.01 -8.52
C ALA A 348 11.76 3.00 -7.61
N TRP A 349 11.60 3.29 -6.31
CA TRP A 349 12.68 3.20 -5.33
C TRP A 349 13.19 1.76 -5.15
N LEU A 350 12.31 0.77 -5.08
CA LEU A 350 12.69 -0.65 -5.01
C LEU A 350 13.51 -1.07 -6.23
N ALA A 351 13.14 -0.61 -7.43
CA ALA A 351 13.90 -0.86 -8.65
C ALA A 351 15.30 -0.24 -8.59
N LYS A 352 15.42 1.01 -8.09
CA LYS A 352 16.71 1.66 -7.83
C LYS A 352 17.57 0.84 -6.88
N GLN A 353 17.01 0.38 -5.75
CA GLN A 353 17.75 -0.44 -4.80
C GLN A 353 18.26 -1.74 -5.45
N CYS A 354 17.43 -2.39 -6.29
CA CYS A 354 17.84 -3.59 -7.02
C CYS A 354 19.02 -3.34 -7.94
N ILE A 355 18.99 -2.28 -8.76
CA ILE A 355 20.10 -1.92 -9.67
C ILE A 355 21.38 -1.59 -8.90
N GLU A 356 21.26 -0.91 -7.77
CA GLU A 356 22.38 -0.55 -6.91
C GLU A 356 22.85 -1.71 -6.01
N ASN A 357 22.27 -2.90 -6.16
CA ASN A 357 22.53 -4.08 -5.34
C ASN A 357 22.41 -3.81 -3.82
N LYS A 358 21.41 -3.00 -3.44
CA LYS A 358 21.12 -2.62 -2.06
C LYS A 358 19.91 -3.37 -1.53
N PRO A 359 19.94 -3.84 -0.26
CA PRO A 359 18.76 -4.43 0.35
C PRO A 359 17.58 -3.45 0.42
N SER A 360 16.37 -4.00 0.25
CA SER A 360 15.15 -3.18 0.23
C SER A 360 13.94 -3.82 0.93
N ASN A 361 14.14 -4.92 1.66
CA ASN A 361 13.14 -5.43 2.59
C ASN A 361 13.43 -4.97 4.03
N LEU A 362 12.43 -5.07 4.89
CA LEU A 362 12.55 -4.87 6.33
C LEU A 362 12.20 -6.17 7.06
N PRO A 363 13.19 -6.95 7.52
CA PRO A 363 12.94 -8.19 8.24
C PRO A 363 12.06 -8.04 9.47
N ALA A 364 12.14 -6.90 10.16
CA ALA A 364 11.28 -6.60 11.32
C ALA A 364 9.79 -6.48 10.95
N VAL A 365 9.48 -6.20 9.68
CA VAL A 365 8.11 -6.03 9.15
C VAL A 365 7.65 -7.30 8.43
N THR A 366 8.51 -7.86 7.57
CA THR A 366 8.13 -9.02 6.73
C THR A 366 8.39 -10.38 7.41
N GLY A 367 9.19 -10.41 8.46
CA GLY A 367 9.61 -11.66 9.11
C GLY A 367 10.72 -12.43 8.37
N ALA A 368 11.32 -11.86 7.34
CA ALA A 368 12.43 -12.48 6.62
C ALA A 368 13.64 -12.71 7.53
N SER A 369 14.44 -13.74 7.27
CA SER A 369 15.64 -14.10 8.05
C SER A 369 16.79 -13.09 7.96
N GLY A 370 16.66 -12.05 7.13
CA GLY A 370 17.65 -10.99 6.98
C GLY A 370 17.38 -10.09 5.78
N LEU A 371 18.24 -9.10 5.62
CA LEU A 371 18.16 -8.13 4.52
C LEU A 371 18.39 -8.82 3.15
N ARG A 372 17.60 -8.44 2.15
CA ARG A 372 17.66 -8.96 0.77
C ARG A 372 17.54 -7.84 -0.25
N VAL A 373 18.29 -7.96 -1.32
CA VAL A 373 18.05 -7.22 -2.55
C VAL A 373 16.80 -7.83 -3.19
N LEU A 374 15.77 -7.02 -3.40
CA LEU A 374 14.50 -7.46 -3.98
C LEU A 374 14.44 -7.13 -5.46
N GLY A 375 13.76 -7.99 -6.22
CA GLY A 375 13.55 -7.82 -7.64
C GLY A 375 14.45 -8.71 -8.52
N ALA A 376 13.98 -8.95 -9.73
CA ALA A 376 14.68 -9.60 -10.82
C ALA A 376 14.84 -8.63 -11.99
N ILE A 377 16.00 -8.64 -12.66
CA ILE A 377 16.34 -7.71 -13.74
C ILE A 377 16.07 -8.37 -15.09
N TYR A 378 15.30 -7.68 -15.92
CA TYR A 378 15.04 -8.02 -17.32
C TYR A 378 15.69 -6.92 -18.18
N PRO A 379 16.86 -7.17 -18.79
CA PRO A 379 17.56 -6.20 -19.61
C PRO A 379 16.74 -5.81 -20.84
N LYS A 380 16.96 -4.55 -21.30
CA LYS A 380 16.43 -4.05 -22.58
C LYS A 380 17.12 -4.69 -23.77
#